data_5202cfca02f1dcc00dcdf7fda3a1a891
#
_entry.id   5202cfca02f1dcc00dcdf7fda3a1a891
#
_cell.length_a   1.000
_cell.length_b   1.000
_cell.length_c   1.000
_cell.angle_alpha   90.00
_cell.angle_beta   90.00
_cell.angle_gamma   90.00
#
_symmetry.space_group_name_H-M   'P 1'
#
loop_
_entity.id
_entity.type
_entity.pdbx_description
1 polymer ?
#
loop_
_entity_poly.entity_id
_entity_poly.type
_entity_poly.pdbx_seq_one_letter_code
_entity_poly.pdbx_strand_id
1 'polypeptide(L)'
;MNGAAVIQPAPIPFYTVLVLYLGIMAFIGWYAGRKTNNIGDFFVLSGKAGVVVSGIAYFSTQFSMGTFLGTPGTIYGVGYAGMAISVPGAVFCMILPALLIGRKLITLGHKYGFLTMADYLTDRYHSKKMSGVLGVMMLFFLVPMMGAQIIGAGVIVHVFTGLPEWVGVVGMGIIVILYCMTGGMKGAMMTDVIQGSLMIATAVVTFIVSIVMGGGFSNINHTLQSMNEAYLTFPGANGYMPWTYYISNIVLWSFFTMGQPHLFTKFFAMKDHKTMFKAILLGTAGMFFSATLIEWAGVNGIASIQNIEKADQIIPMILQRGMNPFLASIFIAGIVAAGMSTIDGILVTTTGAVTRDIYQKIINKNATDEAVMSLSKVVTVIIGIVVICFGVFQPGSIFEINLFAFSGMAIFVVPILFGIYWKKATAKGAIASVIVGIISLLLFTLNPSVKALAMGFHALFPTTIIASIVMIVVSKFTKTPPQETIDRHFTV
;
A
#
# COMPACT_ATOMS: atom_id res chain seq x y z
N MET A 1 12.32 9.10 -37.91
CA MET A 1 11.39 7.97 -37.53
C MET A 1 11.81 7.52 -36.16
N ASN A 2 11.17 8.07 -35.12
CA ASN A 2 11.46 7.67 -33.73
C ASN A 2 10.62 6.43 -33.43
N GLY A 3 11.18 5.24 -33.66
CA GLY A 3 10.51 3.99 -33.31
C GLY A 3 10.26 3.88 -31.81
N ALA A 4 9.10 3.35 -31.40
CA ALA A 4 8.83 3.01 -30.03
C ALA A 4 9.94 2.10 -29.46
N ALA A 5 10.21 2.22 -28.17
CA ALA A 5 11.23 1.41 -27.52
C ALA A 5 10.90 -0.09 -27.67
N VAL A 6 11.70 -0.82 -28.45
CA VAL A 6 11.42 -2.23 -28.77
C VAL A 6 11.57 -3.10 -27.52
N ILE A 7 10.50 -3.82 -27.18
CA ILE A 7 10.51 -4.88 -26.16
C ILE A 7 11.32 -6.06 -26.72
N GLN A 8 12.19 -6.65 -25.89
CA GLN A 8 12.99 -7.83 -26.22
C GLN A 8 12.50 -9.04 -25.39
N PRO A 9 11.49 -9.77 -25.86
CA PRO A 9 10.90 -10.85 -25.07
C PRO A 9 11.92 -11.95 -24.70
N ALA A 10 11.93 -12.35 -23.44
CA ALA A 10 12.71 -13.46 -22.91
C ALA A 10 11.82 -14.37 -22.05
N PRO A 11 10.82 -15.04 -22.64
CA PRO A 11 9.77 -15.73 -21.88
C PRO A 11 10.33 -16.95 -21.11
N ILE A 12 11.29 -17.69 -21.64
CA ILE A 12 11.80 -18.91 -20.97
C ILE A 12 12.50 -18.59 -19.66
N PRO A 13 13.52 -17.69 -19.58
CA PRO A 13 14.12 -17.30 -18.31
C PRO A 13 13.09 -16.72 -17.34
N PHE A 14 12.17 -15.88 -17.83
CA PHE A 14 11.14 -15.24 -17.03
C PHE A 14 10.22 -16.28 -16.34
N TYR A 15 9.61 -17.17 -17.11
CA TYR A 15 8.71 -18.18 -16.54
C TYR A 15 9.43 -19.18 -15.64
N THR A 16 10.68 -19.56 -15.98
CA THR A 16 11.48 -20.45 -15.13
C THR A 16 11.69 -19.86 -13.74
N VAL A 17 12.15 -18.60 -13.68
CA VAL A 17 12.39 -17.92 -12.40
C VAL A 17 11.08 -17.66 -11.66
N LEU A 18 10.02 -17.24 -12.36
CA LEU A 18 8.72 -16.99 -11.76
C LEU A 18 8.13 -18.25 -11.11
N VAL A 19 8.17 -19.39 -11.79
CA VAL A 19 7.68 -20.67 -11.26
C VAL A 19 8.49 -21.11 -10.04
N LEU A 20 9.82 -21.01 -10.07
CA LEU A 20 10.66 -21.30 -8.93
C LEU A 20 10.34 -20.39 -7.74
N TYR A 21 10.24 -19.08 -7.97
CA TYR A 21 9.88 -18.11 -6.94
C TYR A 21 8.51 -18.42 -6.32
N LEU A 22 7.48 -18.64 -7.13
CA LEU A 22 6.14 -18.97 -6.67
C LEU A 22 6.10 -20.30 -5.92
N GLY A 23 6.87 -21.30 -6.38
CA GLY A 23 7.02 -22.59 -5.70
C GLY A 23 7.61 -22.44 -4.29
N ILE A 24 8.65 -21.61 -4.15
CA ILE A 24 9.25 -21.29 -2.84
C ILE A 24 8.24 -20.59 -1.93
N MET A 25 7.52 -19.60 -2.44
CA MET A 25 6.52 -18.87 -1.66
C MET A 25 5.36 -19.79 -1.22
N ALA A 26 4.86 -20.62 -2.12
CA ALA A 26 3.81 -21.61 -1.83
C ALA A 26 4.26 -22.62 -0.76
N PHE A 27 5.49 -23.11 -0.84
CA PHE A 27 6.06 -24.01 0.16
C PHE A 27 6.14 -23.35 1.55
N ILE A 28 6.62 -22.10 1.63
CA ILE A 28 6.72 -21.37 2.88
C ILE A 28 5.34 -21.10 3.47
N GLY A 29 4.38 -20.66 2.65
CA GLY A 29 3.00 -20.44 3.06
C GLY A 29 2.34 -21.70 3.62
N TRP A 30 2.50 -22.84 2.93
CA TRP A 30 2.00 -24.14 3.37
C TRP A 30 2.66 -24.59 4.69
N TYR A 31 3.98 -24.47 4.81
CA TYR A 31 4.70 -24.83 6.03
C TYR A 31 4.27 -23.97 7.23
N ALA A 32 4.08 -22.66 7.01
CA ALA A 32 3.60 -21.75 8.03
C ALA A 32 2.15 -22.04 8.44
N GLY A 33 1.28 -22.33 7.46
CA GLY A 33 -0.12 -22.67 7.68
C GLY A 33 -0.32 -23.89 8.60
N ARG A 34 0.54 -24.91 8.47
CA ARG A 34 0.55 -26.10 9.37
C ARG A 34 0.84 -25.75 10.84
N LYS A 35 1.45 -24.63 11.12
CA LYS A 35 1.80 -24.17 12.48
C LYS A 35 0.85 -23.10 13.03
N THR A 36 -0.24 -22.83 12.35
CA THR A 36 -1.27 -21.85 12.77
C THR A 36 -2.33 -22.58 13.56
N ASN A 37 -2.42 -22.31 14.87
CA ASN A 37 -3.25 -23.09 15.81
C ASN A 37 -4.56 -22.40 16.20
N ASN A 38 -4.69 -21.08 16.03
CA ASN A 38 -5.87 -20.33 16.46
C ASN A 38 -6.06 -19.05 15.62
N ILE A 39 -7.19 -18.38 15.82
CA ILE A 39 -7.56 -17.13 15.13
C ILE A 39 -6.56 -15.99 15.41
N GLY A 40 -6.03 -15.90 16.64
CA GLY A 40 -5.01 -14.91 16.98
C GLY A 40 -3.70 -15.09 16.19
N ASP A 41 -3.28 -16.35 15.98
CA ASP A 41 -2.13 -16.68 15.14
C ASP A 41 -2.41 -16.36 13.65
N PHE A 42 -3.67 -16.60 13.23
CA PHE A 42 -4.07 -16.32 11.83
C PHE A 42 -4.06 -14.83 11.50
N PHE A 43 -4.51 -13.95 12.40
CA PHE A 43 -4.65 -12.52 12.13
C PHE A 43 -3.47 -11.65 12.61
N VAL A 44 -2.85 -11.96 13.77
CA VAL A 44 -1.86 -11.07 14.40
C VAL A 44 -0.67 -11.80 15.03
N LEU A 45 -0.40 -13.04 14.66
CA LEU A 45 0.73 -13.84 15.19
C LEU A 45 0.73 -13.89 16.74
N SER A 46 -0.45 -13.82 17.36
CA SER A 46 -0.64 -13.76 18.82
C SER A 46 0.25 -12.71 19.52
N GLY A 47 0.62 -11.60 18.84
CA GLY A 47 1.43 -10.53 19.40
C GLY A 47 2.88 -10.93 19.73
N LYS A 48 3.48 -11.87 18.99
CA LYS A 48 4.83 -12.42 19.28
C LYS A 48 5.91 -12.06 18.26
N ALA A 49 5.61 -11.23 17.27
CA ALA A 49 6.55 -10.90 16.22
C ALA A 49 7.74 -10.08 16.75
N GLY A 50 8.96 -10.56 16.45
CA GLY A 50 10.21 -9.89 16.83
C GLY A 50 10.62 -8.77 15.88
N VAL A 51 11.73 -8.07 16.18
CA VAL A 51 12.18 -6.87 15.48
C VAL A 51 12.35 -7.07 13.98
N VAL A 52 13.11 -8.08 13.56
CA VAL A 52 13.44 -8.31 12.14
C VAL A 52 12.19 -8.66 11.34
N VAL A 53 11.41 -9.62 11.85
CA VAL A 53 10.17 -10.06 11.18
C VAL A 53 9.18 -8.89 11.08
N SER A 54 8.95 -8.15 12.17
CA SER A 54 8.05 -7.00 12.16
C SER A 54 8.52 -5.88 11.25
N GLY A 55 9.81 -5.56 11.28
CA GLY A 55 10.38 -4.46 10.49
C GLY A 55 10.34 -4.74 9.00
N ILE A 56 10.80 -5.92 8.59
CA ILE A 56 10.78 -6.31 7.18
C ILE A 56 9.34 -6.53 6.70
N ALA A 57 8.47 -7.16 7.49
CA ALA A 57 7.08 -7.34 7.12
C ALA A 57 6.31 -6.02 7.01
N TYR A 58 6.59 -5.03 7.87
CA TYR A 58 5.98 -3.70 7.75
C TYR A 58 6.48 -2.98 6.49
N PHE A 59 7.80 -3.02 6.25
CA PHE A 59 8.42 -2.49 5.04
C PHE A 59 7.87 -3.14 3.77
N SER A 60 7.92 -4.48 3.66
CA SER A 60 7.56 -5.20 2.44
C SER A 60 6.09 -5.01 2.05
N THR A 61 5.19 -4.92 3.04
CA THR A 61 3.76 -4.68 2.79
C THR A 61 3.50 -3.24 2.31
N GLN A 62 4.34 -2.29 2.73
CA GLN A 62 4.24 -0.89 2.30
C GLN A 62 4.92 -0.65 0.95
N PHE A 63 5.95 -1.43 0.63
CA PHE A 63 6.71 -1.34 -0.62
C PHE A 63 6.02 -2.16 -1.71
N SER A 64 5.31 -1.48 -2.60
CA SER A 64 4.34 -2.07 -3.53
C SER A 64 4.73 -1.93 -5.00
N MET A 65 3.94 -2.48 -5.92
CA MET A 65 4.05 -2.18 -7.36
C MET A 65 3.96 -0.68 -7.66
N GLY A 66 3.18 0.07 -6.86
CA GLY A 66 3.14 1.53 -6.95
C GLY A 66 4.51 2.15 -6.74
N THR A 67 5.28 1.65 -5.77
CA THR A 67 6.64 2.14 -5.49
C THR A 67 7.65 1.69 -6.54
N PHE A 68 7.54 0.46 -7.04
CA PHE A 68 8.48 -0.05 -8.05
C PHE A 68 8.19 0.42 -9.48
N LEU A 69 6.94 0.62 -9.85
CA LEU A 69 6.54 0.92 -11.23
C LEU A 69 5.87 2.30 -11.33
N GLY A 70 4.87 2.56 -10.50
CA GLY A 70 4.05 3.78 -10.61
C GLY A 70 4.83 5.05 -10.29
N THR A 71 5.54 5.10 -9.16
CA THR A 71 6.32 6.28 -8.77
C THR A 71 7.47 6.56 -9.75
N PRO A 72 8.35 5.60 -10.10
CA PRO A 72 9.40 5.87 -11.08
C PRO A 72 8.85 6.11 -12.49
N GLY A 73 7.69 5.55 -12.85
CA GLY A 73 6.99 5.88 -14.10
C GLY A 73 6.57 7.36 -14.13
N THR A 74 6.01 7.86 -13.03
CA THR A 74 5.69 9.29 -12.89
C THR A 74 6.95 10.15 -12.96
N ILE A 75 8.02 9.77 -12.25
CA ILE A 75 9.31 10.47 -12.22
C ILE A 75 9.95 10.50 -13.62
N TYR A 76 9.83 9.42 -14.38
CA TYR A 76 10.27 9.39 -15.78
C TYR A 76 9.63 10.49 -16.64
N GLY A 77 8.39 10.87 -16.36
CA GLY A 77 7.69 11.95 -17.06
C GLY A 77 8.05 13.37 -16.58
N VAL A 78 8.53 13.54 -15.34
CA VAL A 78 8.62 14.85 -14.69
C VAL A 78 10.04 15.24 -14.21
N GLY A 79 10.96 14.28 -14.13
CA GLY A 79 12.33 14.50 -13.69
C GLY A 79 12.49 14.52 -12.16
N TYR A 80 13.56 15.17 -11.69
CA TYR A 80 13.96 15.19 -10.27
C TYR A 80 12.89 15.75 -9.32
N ALA A 81 12.03 16.64 -9.77
CA ALA A 81 10.96 17.17 -8.93
C ALA A 81 10.04 16.07 -8.38
N GLY A 82 9.84 14.96 -9.11
CA GLY A 82 9.07 13.82 -8.65
C GLY A 82 9.65 13.13 -7.42
N MET A 83 10.96 13.26 -7.17
CA MET A 83 11.61 12.70 -5.97
C MET A 83 11.34 13.51 -4.69
N ALA A 84 10.72 14.67 -4.77
CA ALA A 84 10.41 15.49 -3.60
C ALA A 84 9.51 14.78 -2.56
N ILE A 85 8.80 13.73 -2.98
CA ILE A 85 7.96 12.91 -2.10
C ILE A 85 8.72 11.77 -1.40
N SER A 86 10.00 11.54 -1.72
CA SER A 86 10.79 10.40 -1.16
C SER A 86 10.83 10.40 0.35
N VAL A 87 11.12 11.54 0.99
CA VAL A 87 11.18 11.63 2.45
C VAL A 87 9.80 11.47 3.09
N PRO A 88 8.75 12.23 2.68
CA PRO A 88 7.40 11.99 3.21
C PRO A 88 6.92 10.56 2.96
N GLY A 89 7.12 10.04 1.76
CA GLY A 89 6.66 8.72 1.35
C GLY A 89 7.42 7.54 1.94
N ALA A 90 8.67 7.72 2.34
CA ALA A 90 9.47 6.63 2.89
C ALA A 90 9.73 6.75 4.40
N VAL A 91 9.96 7.96 4.90
CA VAL A 91 10.31 8.18 6.32
C VAL A 91 9.08 8.48 7.15
N PHE A 92 8.31 9.52 6.79
CA PHE A 92 7.18 9.94 7.61
C PHE A 92 6.05 8.92 7.59
N CYS A 93 5.78 8.26 6.46
CA CYS A 93 4.77 7.22 6.38
C CYS A 93 5.04 6.01 7.30
N MET A 94 6.29 5.76 7.65
CA MET A 94 6.69 4.68 8.55
C MET A 94 6.74 5.14 10.01
N ILE A 95 7.38 6.29 10.28
CA ILE A 95 7.68 6.74 11.65
C ILE A 95 6.45 7.36 12.32
N LEU A 96 5.69 8.22 11.63
CA LEU A 96 4.56 8.92 12.25
C LEU A 96 3.47 8.00 12.79
N PRO A 97 3.05 6.93 12.11
CA PRO A 97 2.10 5.97 12.69
C PRO A 97 2.60 5.33 13.99
N ALA A 98 3.89 4.95 14.04
CA ALA A 98 4.48 4.37 15.24
C ALA A 98 4.48 5.35 16.43
N LEU A 99 4.81 6.62 16.17
CA LEU A 99 4.83 7.67 17.18
C LEU A 99 3.43 8.08 17.65
N LEU A 100 2.51 8.27 16.71
CA LEU A 100 1.19 8.82 17.00
C LEU A 100 0.19 7.78 17.49
N ILE A 101 0.21 6.55 16.94
CA ILE A 101 -0.80 5.56 17.25
C ILE A 101 -0.22 4.24 17.80
N GLY A 102 0.99 3.86 17.38
CA GLY A 102 1.54 2.52 17.59
C GLY A 102 1.61 2.08 19.05
N ARG A 103 2.06 2.95 19.96
CA ARG A 103 2.14 2.62 21.40
C ARG A 103 0.77 2.24 21.97
N LYS A 104 -0.25 3.07 21.71
CA LYS A 104 -1.60 2.80 22.21
C LYS A 104 -2.19 1.56 21.57
N LEU A 105 -1.96 1.33 20.27
CA LEU A 105 -2.47 0.15 19.59
C LEU A 105 -1.92 -1.15 20.18
N ILE A 106 -0.61 -1.23 20.39
CA ILE A 106 0.00 -2.43 21.00
C ILE A 106 -0.58 -2.67 22.40
N THR A 107 -0.64 -1.64 23.25
CA THR A 107 -1.13 -1.80 24.61
C THR A 107 -2.60 -2.23 24.63
N LEU A 108 -3.45 -1.55 23.86
CA LEU A 108 -4.88 -1.86 23.79
C LEU A 108 -5.14 -3.21 23.12
N GLY A 109 -4.41 -3.51 22.04
CA GLY A 109 -4.52 -4.79 21.34
C GLY A 109 -4.20 -5.98 22.23
N HIS A 110 -3.08 -5.93 22.95
CA HIS A 110 -2.69 -7.01 23.87
C HIS A 110 -3.63 -7.12 25.09
N LYS A 111 -4.08 -5.96 25.64
CA LYS A 111 -4.94 -5.95 26.82
C LYS A 111 -6.37 -6.42 26.52
N TYR A 112 -6.91 -6.06 25.36
CA TYR A 112 -8.32 -6.30 25.02
C TYR A 112 -8.51 -7.29 23.86
N GLY A 113 -7.45 -7.86 23.32
CA GLY A 113 -7.51 -8.85 22.25
C GLY A 113 -7.97 -8.31 20.90
N PHE A 114 -7.66 -7.04 20.57
CA PHE A 114 -7.99 -6.49 19.27
C PHE A 114 -7.17 -7.16 18.17
N LEU A 115 -7.83 -7.54 17.10
CA LEU A 115 -7.23 -8.19 15.93
C LEU A 115 -7.31 -7.34 14.67
N THR A 116 -8.25 -6.39 14.61
CA THR A 116 -8.52 -5.55 13.46
C THR A 116 -8.66 -4.08 13.84
N MET A 117 -8.49 -3.19 12.84
CA MET A 117 -8.80 -1.78 13.01
C MET A 117 -10.27 -1.55 13.40
N ALA A 118 -11.17 -2.41 12.90
CA ALA A 118 -12.58 -2.36 13.24
C ALA A 118 -12.84 -2.72 14.72
N ASP A 119 -12.07 -3.63 15.31
CA ASP A 119 -12.14 -3.93 16.75
C ASP A 119 -11.86 -2.67 17.56
N TYR A 120 -10.74 -2.00 17.26
CA TYR A 120 -10.33 -0.77 17.94
C TYR A 120 -11.38 0.35 17.81
N LEU A 121 -11.82 0.65 16.58
CA LEU A 121 -12.78 1.74 16.36
C LEU A 121 -14.16 1.43 16.96
N THR A 122 -14.62 0.18 16.90
CA THR A 122 -15.88 -0.25 17.49
C THR A 122 -15.86 -0.13 19.00
N ASP A 123 -14.79 -0.56 19.65
CA ASP A 123 -14.62 -0.47 21.10
C ASP A 123 -14.47 0.99 21.53
N ARG A 124 -13.59 1.77 20.87
CA ARG A 124 -13.36 3.20 21.19
C ARG A 124 -14.59 4.08 21.06
N TYR A 125 -15.40 3.84 20.05
CA TYR A 125 -16.61 4.63 19.79
C TYR A 125 -17.88 3.97 20.34
N HIS A 126 -17.75 2.81 20.99
CA HIS A 126 -18.87 2.02 21.49
C HIS A 126 -19.99 1.87 20.44
N SER A 127 -19.63 1.57 19.19
CA SER A 127 -20.55 1.58 18.04
C SER A 127 -20.24 0.51 17.01
N LYS A 128 -21.12 -0.50 16.88
CA LYS A 128 -21.02 -1.52 15.83
C LYS A 128 -21.19 -0.95 14.42
N LYS A 129 -21.84 0.21 14.27
CA LYS A 129 -21.98 0.88 12.97
C LYS A 129 -20.61 1.32 12.40
N MET A 130 -19.63 1.58 13.27
CA MET A 130 -18.26 1.88 12.83
C MET A 130 -17.63 0.72 12.04
N SER A 131 -17.81 -0.54 12.47
CA SER A 131 -17.34 -1.70 11.69
C SER A 131 -17.97 -1.78 10.31
N GLY A 132 -19.29 -1.52 10.22
CA GLY A 132 -19.99 -1.54 8.93
C GLY A 132 -19.47 -0.45 7.97
N VAL A 133 -19.33 0.79 8.46
CA VAL A 133 -18.79 1.90 7.67
C VAL A 133 -17.37 1.60 7.20
N LEU A 134 -16.50 1.14 8.10
CA LEU A 134 -15.13 0.78 7.76
C LEU A 134 -15.08 -0.36 6.73
N GLY A 135 -15.88 -1.42 6.93
CA GLY A 135 -15.91 -2.57 6.01
C GLY A 135 -16.31 -2.20 4.58
N VAL A 136 -17.36 -1.36 4.43
CA VAL A 136 -17.77 -0.85 3.11
C VAL A 136 -16.67 0.01 2.47
N MET A 137 -16.04 0.89 3.26
CA MET A 137 -14.97 1.74 2.77
C MET A 137 -13.71 0.97 2.40
N MET A 138 -13.39 -0.08 3.16
CA MET A 138 -12.29 -0.99 2.83
C MET A 138 -12.50 -1.61 1.45
N LEU A 139 -13.69 -2.14 1.16
CA LEU A 139 -13.99 -2.68 -0.16
C LEU A 139 -13.81 -1.62 -1.26
N PHE A 140 -14.35 -0.42 -1.05
CA PHE A 140 -14.33 0.64 -2.06
C PHE A 140 -12.92 1.14 -2.41
N PHE A 141 -12.03 1.28 -1.43
CA PHE A 141 -10.68 1.82 -1.66
C PHE A 141 -9.59 0.74 -1.77
N LEU A 142 -9.73 -0.40 -1.10
CA LEU A 142 -8.71 -1.45 -1.15
C LEU A 142 -8.81 -2.31 -2.41
N VAL A 143 -9.99 -2.45 -3.03
CA VAL A 143 -10.10 -3.14 -4.33
C VAL A 143 -9.29 -2.43 -5.41
N PRO A 144 -9.39 -1.11 -5.65
CA PRO A 144 -8.48 -0.39 -6.55
C PRO A 144 -7.01 -0.55 -6.18
N MET A 145 -6.67 -0.49 -4.89
CA MET A 145 -5.29 -0.66 -4.43
C MET A 145 -4.72 -2.04 -4.78
N MET A 146 -5.50 -3.11 -4.59
CA MET A 146 -5.13 -4.46 -5.04
C MET A 146 -5.06 -4.55 -6.57
N GLY A 147 -6.01 -3.90 -7.27
CA GLY A 147 -6.02 -3.81 -8.72
C GLY A 147 -4.75 -3.21 -9.30
N ALA A 148 -4.23 -2.12 -8.70
CA ALA A 148 -2.97 -1.51 -9.09
C ALA A 148 -1.79 -2.50 -9.00
N GLN A 149 -1.79 -3.41 -8.02
CA GLN A 149 -0.73 -4.41 -7.88
C GLN A 149 -0.79 -5.44 -9.03
N ILE A 150 -1.97 -5.95 -9.38
CA ILE A 150 -2.08 -6.94 -10.47
C ILE A 150 -1.90 -6.30 -11.86
N ILE A 151 -2.23 -5.02 -12.03
CA ILE A 151 -1.89 -4.26 -13.24
C ILE A 151 -0.37 -4.23 -13.43
N GLY A 152 0.39 -3.98 -12.35
CA GLY A 152 1.85 -4.04 -12.41
C GLY A 152 2.39 -5.39 -12.86
N ALA A 153 1.77 -6.49 -12.44
CA ALA A 153 2.11 -7.82 -12.95
C ALA A 153 1.80 -7.96 -14.46
N GLY A 154 0.71 -7.35 -14.93
CA GLY A 154 0.39 -7.25 -16.36
C GLY A 154 1.51 -6.55 -17.15
N VAL A 155 1.95 -5.39 -16.68
CA VAL A 155 3.07 -4.63 -17.29
C VAL A 155 4.34 -5.48 -17.36
N ILE A 156 4.69 -6.18 -16.28
CA ILE A 156 5.86 -7.07 -16.24
C ILE A 156 5.75 -8.19 -17.27
N VAL A 157 4.61 -8.89 -17.30
CA VAL A 157 4.38 -9.99 -18.27
C VAL A 157 4.48 -9.45 -19.69
N HIS A 158 3.90 -8.30 -19.98
CA HIS A 158 3.99 -7.68 -21.31
C HIS A 158 5.44 -7.40 -21.71
N VAL A 159 6.22 -6.74 -20.87
CA VAL A 159 7.62 -6.39 -21.16
C VAL A 159 8.48 -7.65 -21.38
N PHE A 160 8.33 -8.68 -20.57
CA PHE A 160 9.21 -9.87 -20.61
C PHE A 160 8.78 -10.96 -21.60
N THR A 161 7.52 -10.96 -22.01
CA THR A 161 6.99 -12.03 -22.87
C THR A 161 6.38 -11.55 -24.18
N GLY A 162 6.05 -10.26 -24.31
CA GLY A 162 5.31 -9.71 -25.43
C GLY A 162 3.80 -10.05 -25.41
N LEU A 163 3.31 -10.76 -24.40
CA LEU A 163 1.89 -11.07 -24.26
C LEU A 163 1.10 -9.82 -23.83
N PRO A 164 -0.21 -9.75 -24.13
CA PRO A 164 -1.07 -8.67 -23.65
C PRO A 164 -1.07 -8.59 -22.11
N GLU A 165 -1.12 -7.37 -21.54
CA GLU A 165 -1.07 -7.14 -20.09
C GLU A 165 -2.14 -7.92 -19.31
N TRP A 166 -3.35 -8.07 -19.86
CA TRP A 166 -4.42 -8.80 -19.19
C TRP A 166 -4.06 -10.25 -18.83
N VAL A 167 -3.11 -10.88 -19.55
CA VAL A 167 -2.62 -12.23 -19.24
C VAL A 167 -1.90 -12.25 -17.89
N GLY A 168 -1.03 -11.25 -17.64
CA GLY A 168 -0.35 -11.10 -16.36
C GLY A 168 -1.31 -10.69 -15.23
N VAL A 169 -2.28 -9.83 -15.53
CA VAL A 169 -3.33 -9.42 -14.58
C VAL A 169 -4.13 -10.63 -14.07
N VAL A 170 -4.64 -11.45 -15.00
CA VAL A 170 -5.44 -12.65 -14.66
C VAL A 170 -4.56 -13.69 -13.96
N GLY A 171 -3.36 -13.95 -14.50
CA GLY A 171 -2.43 -14.92 -13.92
C GLY A 171 -2.04 -14.58 -12.48
N MET A 172 -1.65 -13.33 -12.22
CA MET A 172 -1.32 -12.87 -10.87
C MET A 172 -2.52 -12.92 -9.93
N GLY A 173 -3.69 -12.49 -10.41
CA GLY A 173 -4.92 -12.53 -9.62
C GLY A 173 -5.27 -13.95 -9.16
N ILE A 174 -5.19 -14.95 -10.05
CA ILE A 174 -5.40 -16.36 -9.71
C ILE A 174 -4.38 -16.85 -8.67
N ILE A 175 -3.09 -16.57 -8.88
CA ILE A 175 -2.01 -16.97 -7.97
C ILE A 175 -2.26 -16.40 -6.57
N VAL A 176 -2.60 -15.12 -6.46
CA VAL A 176 -2.86 -14.45 -5.18
C VAL A 176 -4.08 -15.05 -4.48
N ILE A 177 -5.18 -15.30 -5.20
CA ILE A 177 -6.37 -15.98 -4.62
C ILE A 177 -5.97 -17.31 -4.00
N LEU A 178 -5.29 -18.18 -4.75
CA LEU A 178 -4.86 -19.49 -4.29
C LEU A 178 -3.92 -19.43 -3.09
N TYR A 179 -2.98 -18.49 -3.12
CA TYR A 179 -2.01 -18.29 -2.06
C TYR A 179 -2.66 -17.79 -0.76
N CYS A 180 -3.52 -16.78 -0.82
CA CYS A 180 -4.18 -16.19 0.35
C CYS A 180 -5.16 -17.17 1.05
N MET A 181 -5.70 -18.14 0.30
CA MET A 181 -6.58 -19.16 0.90
C MET A 181 -5.85 -20.11 1.87
N THR A 182 -4.52 -20.19 1.84
CA THR A 182 -3.74 -21.22 2.54
C THR A 182 -2.93 -20.73 3.74
N GLY A 183 -2.36 -19.53 3.70
CA GLY A 183 -1.27 -19.14 4.61
C GLY A 183 -1.65 -18.30 5.83
N GLY A 184 -2.70 -17.49 5.79
CA GLY A 184 -3.02 -16.51 6.85
C GLY A 184 -1.88 -15.51 7.13
N MET A 185 -1.99 -14.71 8.19
CA MET A 185 -1.00 -13.67 8.55
C MET A 185 0.39 -14.24 8.87
N LYS A 186 0.46 -15.44 9.46
CA LYS A 186 1.75 -16.06 9.79
C LYS A 186 2.53 -16.45 8.54
N GLY A 187 1.83 -17.01 7.56
CA GLY A 187 2.41 -17.30 6.24
C GLY A 187 2.89 -16.02 5.56
N ALA A 188 2.04 -15.01 5.51
CA ALA A 188 2.34 -13.71 4.95
C ALA A 188 3.59 -13.08 5.59
N MET A 189 3.68 -12.98 6.91
CA MET A 189 4.84 -12.38 7.58
C MET A 189 6.15 -13.19 7.39
N MET A 190 6.09 -14.50 7.20
CA MET A 190 7.28 -15.31 6.91
C MET A 190 7.75 -15.11 5.46
N THR A 191 6.84 -15.06 4.50
CA THR A 191 7.17 -14.76 3.10
C THR A 191 7.63 -13.31 2.94
N ASP A 192 7.04 -12.37 3.69
CA ASP A 192 7.42 -10.95 3.71
C ASP A 192 8.92 -10.73 3.97
N VAL A 193 9.55 -11.54 4.83
CA VAL A 193 10.98 -11.41 5.12
C VAL A 193 11.84 -11.71 3.88
N ILE A 194 11.52 -12.77 3.15
CA ILE A 194 12.23 -13.15 1.92
C ILE A 194 11.93 -12.14 0.81
N GLN A 195 10.66 -11.81 0.65
CA GLN A 195 10.19 -10.84 -0.34
C GLN A 195 10.83 -9.47 -0.11
N GLY A 196 10.83 -8.95 1.11
CA GLY A 196 11.45 -7.67 1.44
C GLY A 196 12.96 -7.66 1.19
N SER A 197 13.65 -8.76 1.48
CA SER A 197 15.09 -8.87 1.18
C SER A 197 15.36 -8.84 -0.33
N LEU A 198 14.53 -9.54 -1.11
CA LEU A 198 14.63 -9.55 -2.57
C LEU A 198 14.29 -8.17 -3.17
N MET A 199 13.30 -7.46 -2.60
CA MET A 199 12.95 -6.07 -3.00
C MET A 199 14.13 -5.12 -2.83
N ILE A 200 14.84 -5.19 -1.68
CA ILE A 200 16.03 -4.35 -1.43
C ILE A 200 17.11 -4.66 -2.47
N ALA A 201 17.41 -5.94 -2.71
CA ALA A 201 18.38 -6.33 -3.72
C ALA A 201 17.99 -5.83 -5.13
N THR A 202 16.70 -5.95 -5.48
CA THR A 202 16.16 -5.45 -6.75
C THR A 202 16.33 -3.94 -6.88
N ALA A 203 16.04 -3.17 -5.85
CA ALA A 203 16.21 -1.71 -5.87
C ALA A 203 17.67 -1.30 -6.11
N VAL A 204 18.60 -1.92 -5.39
CA VAL A 204 20.05 -1.66 -5.54
C VAL A 204 20.52 -1.98 -6.95
N VAL A 205 20.18 -3.15 -7.45
CA VAL A 205 20.62 -3.60 -8.78
C VAL A 205 20.02 -2.76 -9.89
N THR A 206 18.72 -2.45 -9.81
CA THR A 206 18.05 -1.59 -10.80
C THR A 206 18.69 -0.21 -10.86
N PHE A 207 19.02 0.37 -9.71
CA PHE A 207 19.71 1.66 -9.63
C PHE A 207 21.09 1.60 -10.31
N ILE A 208 21.93 0.59 -9.99
CA ILE A 208 23.25 0.42 -10.61
C ILE A 208 23.13 0.27 -12.12
N VAL A 209 22.22 -0.59 -12.58
CA VAL A 209 21.99 -0.83 -14.02
C VAL A 209 21.54 0.45 -14.72
N SER A 210 20.65 1.23 -14.10
CA SER A 210 20.17 2.48 -14.68
C SER A 210 21.28 3.52 -14.87
N ILE A 211 22.24 3.61 -13.93
CA ILE A 211 23.42 4.49 -14.04
C ILE A 211 24.32 4.04 -15.19
N VAL A 212 24.62 2.74 -15.25
CA VAL A 212 25.49 2.18 -16.30
C VAL A 212 24.87 2.41 -17.68
N MET A 213 23.57 2.14 -17.84
CA MET A 213 22.86 2.37 -19.10
C MET A 213 22.84 3.85 -19.51
N GLY A 214 22.75 4.76 -18.53
CA GLY A 214 22.78 6.21 -18.77
C GLY A 214 24.18 6.78 -19.01
N GLY A 215 25.24 5.97 -18.94
CA GLY A 215 26.63 6.41 -19.12
C GLY A 215 27.20 7.21 -17.93
N GLY A 216 26.64 7.00 -16.72
CA GLY A 216 27.05 7.70 -15.50
C GLY A 216 26.27 9.00 -15.24
N PHE A 217 26.33 9.48 -14.01
CA PHE A 217 25.56 10.66 -13.56
C PHE A 217 25.80 11.91 -14.38
N SER A 218 27.06 12.17 -14.79
CA SER A 218 27.39 13.36 -15.60
C SER A 218 26.67 13.31 -16.95
N ASN A 219 26.74 12.18 -17.64
CA ASN A 219 26.08 12.01 -18.93
C ASN A 219 24.55 12.07 -18.82
N ILE A 220 23.99 11.45 -17.78
CA ILE A 220 22.54 11.51 -17.50
C ILE A 220 22.10 12.96 -17.35
N ASN A 221 22.73 13.74 -16.47
CA ASN A 221 22.36 15.15 -16.24
C ASN A 221 22.52 16.01 -17.48
N HIS A 222 23.58 15.82 -18.23
CA HIS A 222 23.79 16.54 -19.51
C HIS A 222 22.68 16.19 -20.52
N THR A 223 22.32 14.91 -20.61
CA THR A 223 21.23 14.46 -21.50
C THR A 223 19.88 15.05 -21.07
N LEU A 224 19.55 15.00 -19.77
CA LEU A 224 18.32 15.60 -19.26
C LEU A 224 18.26 17.11 -19.57
N GLN A 225 19.36 17.83 -19.33
CA GLN A 225 19.45 19.24 -19.59
C GLN A 225 19.24 19.57 -21.09
N SER A 226 19.84 18.76 -21.96
CA SER A 226 19.69 18.95 -23.42
C SER A 226 18.28 18.64 -23.94
N MET A 227 17.55 17.71 -23.24
CA MET A 227 16.17 17.38 -23.60
C MET A 227 15.17 18.43 -23.08
N ASN A 228 15.26 18.77 -21.83
CA ASN A 228 14.42 19.77 -21.16
C ASN A 228 15.02 20.12 -19.80
N GLU A 229 15.46 21.36 -19.61
CA GLU A 229 16.03 21.84 -18.35
C GLU A 229 15.08 21.68 -17.16
N ALA A 230 13.76 21.66 -17.39
CA ALA A 230 12.77 21.43 -16.37
C ALA A 230 12.87 20.05 -15.68
N TYR A 231 13.52 19.05 -16.31
CA TYR A 231 13.80 17.77 -15.64
C TYR A 231 14.76 17.89 -14.46
N LEU A 232 15.61 18.91 -14.46
CA LEU A 232 16.61 19.15 -13.40
C LEU A 232 16.13 20.10 -12.31
N THR A 233 14.99 20.78 -12.52
CA THR A 233 14.54 21.87 -11.66
C THR A 233 13.18 21.60 -11.05
N PHE A 234 12.87 22.31 -9.96
CA PHE A 234 11.52 22.36 -9.40
C PHE A 234 10.73 23.48 -10.10
N PRO A 235 9.47 23.28 -10.46
CA PRO A 235 8.53 22.19 -10.12
C PRO A 235 8.53 20.98 -11.06
N GLY A 236 9.54 20.79 -11.89
CA GLY A 236 9.64 19.67 -12.81
C GLY A 236 9.00 19.94 -14.19
N ALA A 237 9.20 19.00 -15.11
CA ALA A 237 8.61 19.10 -16.43
C ALA A 237 7.08 19.25 -16.35
N ASN A 238 6.52 20.05 -17.23
CA ASN A 238 5.09 20.39 -17.27
C ASN A 238 4.55 21.07 -15.99
N GLY A 239 5.43 21.62 -15.13
CA GLY A 239 5.00 22.22 -13.86
C GLY A 239 4.35 21.22 -12.90
N TYR A 240 4.75 19.97 -12.92
CA TYR A 240 4.09 18.85 -12.23
C TYR A 240 3.94 19.04 -10.72
N MET A 241 4.96 19.62 -10.05
CA MET A 241 5.02 19.73 -8.58
C MET A 241 4.96 21.20 -8.11
N PRO A 242 3.85 21.93 -8.32
CA PRO A 242 3.71 23.25 -7.71
C PRO A 242 3.70 23.12 -6.18
N TRP A 243 4.07 24.18 -5.46
CA TRP A 243 4.20 24.17 -3.99
C TRP A 243 2.94 23.68 -3.27
N THR A 244 1.75 24.02 -3.77
CA THR A 244 0.48 23.56 -3.21
C THR A 244 0.32 22.04 -3.29
N TYR A 245 0.69 21.46 -4.43
CA TYR A 245 0.66 20.02 -4.64
C TYR A 245 1.74 19.31 -3.79
N TYR A 246 2.95 19.89 -3.69
CA TYR A 246 4.02 19.37 -2.84
C TYR A 246 3.63 19.31 -1.37
N ILE A 247 3.06 20.40 -0.79
CA ILE A 247 2.56 20.43 0.60
C ILE A 247 1.48 19.36 0.80
N SER A 248 0.56 19.23 -0.16
CA SER A 248 -0.50 18.21 -0.10
C SER A 248 0.08 16.78 -0.06
N ASN A 249 1.12 16.52 -0.86
CA ASN A 249 1.80 15.23 -0.86
C ASN A 249 2.51 14.96 0.47
N ILE A 250 3.14 15.96 1.09
CA ILE A 250 3.70 15.79 2.44
C ILE A 250 2.62 15.31 3.41
N VAL A 251 1.45 15.93 3.40
CA VAL A 251 0.33 15.54 4.27
C VAL A 251 -0.17 14.13 3.93
N LEU A 252 -0.42 13.85 2.65
CA LEU A 252 -0.88 12.54 2.21
C LEU A 252 0.08 11.43 2.64
N TRP A 253 1.33 11.53 2.20
CA TRP A 253 2.33 10.48 2.44
C TRP A 253 2.71 10.34 3.92
N SER A 254 2.55 11.39 4.73
CA SER A 254 2.80 11.32 6.16
C SER A 254 1.71 10.59 6.94
N PHE A 255 0.46 10.67 6.51
CA PHE A 255 -0.68 10.23 7.31
C PHE A 255 -1.45 9.04 6.77
N PHE A 256 -1.38 8.75 5.45
CA PHE A 256 -2.23 7.73 4.83
C PHE A 256 -2.08 6.33 5.44
N THR A 257 -0.89 5.96 5.89
CA THR A 257 -0.61 4.64 6.48
C THR A 257 -1.35 4.40 7.79
N MET A 258 -1.68 5.44 8.54
CA MET A 258 -2.48 5.30 9.77
C MET A 258 -3.93 4.89 9.48
N GLY A 259 -4.44 5.20 8.29
CA GLY A 259 -5.77 4.80 7.85
C GLY A 259 -5.83 3.44 7.15
N GLN A 260 -4.71 2.77 6.96
CA GLN A 260 -4.65 1.48 6.25
C GLN A 260 -4.82 0.29 7.22
N PRO A 261 -5.92 -0.47 7.15
CA PRO A 261 -6.22 -1.52 8.12
C PRO A 261 -5.19 -2.64 8.17
N HIS A 262 -4.62 -3.03 7.04
CA HIS A 262 -3.60 -4.08 6.96
C HIS A 262 -2.26 -3.68 7.62
N LEU A 263 -1.89 -2.41 7.61
CA LEU A 263 -0.73 -1.90 8.35
C LEU A 263 -1.05 -1.70 9.83
N PHE A 264 -2.27 -1.27 10.14
CA PHE A 264 -2.76 -1.12 11.50
C PHE A 264 -2.70 -2.46 12.28
N THR A 265 -3.09 -3.57 11.66
CA THR A 265 -3.02 -4.92 12.26
C THR A 265 -1.59 -5.36 12.56
N LYS A 266 -0.59 -4.88 11.81
CA LYS A 266 0.81 -5.21 12.09
C LYS A 266 1.32 -4.67 13.42
N PHE A 267 0.76 -3.56 13.94
CA PHE A 267 1.06 -3.11 15.29
C PHE A 267 0.59 -4.11 16.36
N PHE A 268 -0.58 -4.72 16.19
CA PHE A 268 -1.08 -5.76 17.12
C PHE A 268 -0.22 -7.03 17.10
N ALA A 269 0.46 -7.32 16.00
CA ALA A 269 1.34 -8.47 15.88
C ALA A 269 2.69 -8.28 16.60
N MET A 270 3.12 -7.04 16.88
CA MET A 270 4.41 -6.73 17.50
C MET A 270 4.42 -7.08 18.98
N LYS A 271 5.54 -7.63 19.46
CA LYS A 271 5.67 -8.13 20.83
C LYS A 271 5.51 -7.05 21.90
N ASP A 272 6.13 -5.90 21.72
CA ASP A 272 6.17 -4.80 22.69
C ASP A 272 6.60 -3.48 22.04
N HIS A 273 6.55 -2.39 22.80
CA HIS A 273 6.91 -1.06 22.33
C HIS A 273 8.37 -0.95 21.87
N LYS A 274 9.29 -1.62 22.57
CA LYS A 274 10.73 -1.61 22.23
C LYS A 274 10.96 -2.33 20.91
N THR A 275 10.31 -3.45 20.71
CA THR A 275 10.29 -4.19 19.44
C THR A 275 9.73 -3.32 18.32
N MET A 276 8.61 -2.63 18.57
CA MET A 276 8.01 -1.72 17.60
C MET A 276 8.99 -0.64 17.12
N PHE A 277 9.60 0.12 18.04
CA PHE A 277 10.51 1.19 17.63
C PHE A 277 11.70 0.69 16.81
N LYS A 278 12.32 -0.41 17.25
CA LYS A 278 13.44 -1.01 16.50
C LYS A 278 12.97 -1.55 15.13
N ALA A 279 11.82 -2.18 15.07
CA ALA A 279 11.24 -2.70 13.83
C ALA A 279 10.91 -1.57 12.85
N ILE A 280 10.29 -0.49 13.32
CA ILE A 280 9.97 0.67 12.48
C ILE A 280 11.24 1.36 11.97
N LEU A 281 12.29 1.52 12.80
CA LEU A 281 13.55 2.07 12.32
C LEU A 281 14.20 1.20 11.23
N LEU A 282 14.21 -0.11 11.42
CA LEU A 282 14.70 -1.05 10.43
C LEU A 282 13.89 -0.98 9.13
N GLY A 283 12.56 -1.02 9.24
CA GLY A 283 11.65 -0.91 8.10
C GLY A 283 11.77 0.43 7.37
N THR A 284 11.93 1.54 8.12
CA THR A 284 12.14 2.89 7.56
C THR A 284 13.44 2.96 6.76
N ALA A 285 14.52 2.39 7.27
CA ALA A 285 15.78 2.33 6.54
C ALA A 285 15.61 1.55 5.23
N GLY A 286 15.00 0.35 5.29
CA GLY A 286 14.68 -0.43 4.09
C GLY A 286 13.82 0.34 3.08
N MET A 287 12.76 0.99 3.55
CA MET A 287 11.85 1.78 2.72
C MET A 287 12.57 2.97 2.07
N PHE A 288 13.30 3.77 2.86
CA PHE A 288 13.97 4.97 2.37
C PHE A 288 15.03 4.63 1.31
N PHE A 289 15.93 3.70 1.59
CA PHE A 289 16.96 3.33 0.63
C PHE A 289 16.36 2.71 -0.63
N SER A 290 15.45 1.76 -0.50
CA SER A 290 14.89 1.10 -1.69
C SER A 290 14.05 2.02 -2.54
N ALA A 291 13.18 2.85 -1.93
CA ALA A 291 12.34 3.80 -2.67
C ALA A 291 13.20 4.83 -3.40
N THR A 292 14.15 5.47 -2.69
CA THR A 292 15.03 6.48 -3.28
C THR A 292 15.84 5.91 -4.45
N LEU A 293 16.38 4.68 -4.33
CA LEU A 293 17.14 4.05 -5.40
C LEU A 293 16.28 3.78 -6.65
N ILE A 294 15.06 3.32 -6.47
CA ILE A 294 14.13 3.08 -7.58
C ILE A 294 13.64 4.39 -8.22
N GLU A 295 13.42 5.42 -7.43
CA GLU A 295 13.07 6.75 -7.91
C GLU A 295 14.21 7.36 -8.76
N TRP A 296 15.46 7.23 -8.31
CA TRP A 296 16.64 7.57 -9.12
C TRP A 296 16.71 6.78 -10.42
N ALA A 297 16.38 5.49 -10.40
CA ALA A 297 16.33 4.68 -11.62
C ALA A 297 15.27 5.20 -12.60
N GLY A 298 14.14 5.73 -12.12
CA GLY A 298 13.15 6.42 -12.94
C GLY A 298 13.71 7.66 -13.64
N VAL A 299 14.45 8.52 -12.92
CA VAL A 299 15.16 9.68 -13.52
C VAL A 299 16.18 9.23 -14.55
N ASN A 300 17.04 8.27 -14.18
CA ASN A 300 18.11 7.77 -15.07
C ASN A 300 17.53 7.15 -16.35
N GLY A 301 16.35 6.57 -16.25
CA GLY A 301 15.61 6.00 -17.37
C GLY A 301 15.28 7.02 -18.48
N ILE A 302 15.07 8.30 -18.13
CA ILE A 302 14.80 9.37 -19.10
C ILE A 302 15.94 9.48 -20.12
N ALA A 303 17.19 9.38 -19.66
CA ALA A 303 18.35 9.48 -20.51
C ALA A 303 18.62 8.21 -21.34
N SER A 304 18.24 7.02 -20.83
CA SER A 304 18.65 5.74 -21.41
C SER A 304 17.57 5.06 -22.26
N ILE A 305 16.29 5.28 -21.98
CA ILE A 305 15.17 4.63 -22.68
C ILE A 305 14.12 5.68 -23.03
N GLN A 306 14.02 6.00 -24.30
CA GLN A 306 13.05 6.96 -24.84
C GLN A 306 11.90 6.25 -25.55
N ASN A 307 10.78 6.97 -25.75
CA ASN A 307 9.61 6.50 -26.50
C ASN A 307 9.01 5.20 -25.98
N ILE A 308 8.88 5.06 -24.67
CA ILE A 308 8.16 3.95 -24.06
C ILE A 308 6.63 4.14 -24.23
N GLU A 309 5.91 3.05 -24.39
CA GLU A 309 4.46 3.06 -24.58
C GLU A 309 3.72 3.55 -23.32
N LYS A 310 4.13 3.04 -22.17
CA LYS A 310 3.61 3.42 -20.85
C LYS A 310 4.74 3.68 -19.89
N ALA A 311 4.66 4.77 -19.13
CA ALA A 311 5.69 5.16 -18.18
C ALA A 311 5.97 4.08 -17.10
N ASP A 312 4.96 3.32 -16.70
CA ASP A 312 5.08 2.21 -15.73
C ASP A 312 6.01 1.07 -16.23
N GLN A 313 6.36 1.02 -17.53
CA GLN A 313 7.28 0.04 -18.10
C GLN A 313 8.77 0.37 -17.86
N ILE A 314 9.10 1.59 -17.38
CA ILE A 314 10.50 2.03 -17.31
C ILE A 314 11.41 1.11 -16.52
N ILE A 315 11.00 0.68 -15.31
CA ILE A 315 11.83 -0.18 -14.47
C ILE A 315 11.98 -1.60 -15.04
N PRO A 316 10.91 -2.29 -15.48
CA PRO A 316 11.05 -3.55 -16.20
C PRO A 316 11.97 -3.47 -17.42
N MET A 317 11.89 -2.40 -18.20
CA MET A 317 12.72 -2.22 -19.38
C MET A 317 14.20 -1.93 -19.04
N ILE A 318 14.49 -1.19 -17.96
CA ILE A 318 15.86 -1.02 -17.46
C ILE A 318 16.47 -2.39 -17.14
N LEU A 319 15.75 -3.25 -16.40
CA LEU A 319 16.25 -4.59 -16.07
C LEU A 319 16.38 -5.48 -17.31
N GLN A 320 15.39 -5.47 -18.20
CA GLN A 320 15.37 -6.30 -19.39
C GLN A 320 16.52 -5.98 -20.36
N ARG A 321 16.82 -4.68 -20.56
CA ARG A 321 17.84 -4.23 -21.52
C ARG A 321 19.23 -4.13 -20.93
N GLY A 322 19.32 -3.88 -19.62
CA GLY A 322 20.59 -3.60 -18.94
C GLY A 322 21.34 -4.83 -18.46
N MET A 323 20.74 -6.02 -18.54
CA MET A 323 21.39 -7.25 -18.03
C MET A 323 20.95 -8.52 -18.76
N ASN A 324 21.64 -9.63 -18.43
CA ASN A 324 21.30 -10.94 -18.94
C ASN A 324 19.84 -11.30 -18.58
N PRO A 325 19.06 -11.91 -19.50
CA PRO A 325 17.65 -12.22 -19.28
C PRO A 325 17.34 -13.05 -18.04
N PHE A 326 18.21 -13.97 -17.64
CA PHE A 326 18.04 -14.78 -16.44
C PHE A 326 18.18 -13.92 -15.17
N LEU A 327 19.22 -13.09 -15.09
CA LEU A 327 19.41 -12.16 -13.97
C LEU A 327 18.29 -11.12 -13.91
N ALA A 328 17.88 -10.56 -15.04
CA ALA A 328 16.72 -9.67 -15.13
C ALA A 328 15.48 -10.32 -14.52
N SER A 329 15.22 -11.58 -14.83
CA SER A 329 14.07 -12.33 -14.32
C SER A 329 14.12 -12.53 -12.80
N ILE A 330 15.31 -12.72 -12.20
CA ILE A 330 15.46 -12.82 -10.73
C ILE A 330 15.07 -11.48 -10.07
N PHE A 331 15.53 -10.35 -10.58
CA PHE A 331 15.20 -9.05 -10.00
C PHE A 331 13.75 -8.62 -10.29
N ILE A 332 13.19 -9.03 -11.43
CA ILE A 332 11.76 -8.88 -11.69
C ILE A 332 10.91 -9.67 -10.68
N ALA A 333 11.34 -10.85 -10.25
CA ALA A 333 10.65 -11.57 -9.18
C ALA A 333 10.60 -10.76 -7.88
N GLY A 334 11.57 -9.86 -7.62
CA GLY A 334 11.53 -8.90 -6.51
C GLY A 334 10.43 -7.84 -6.67
N ILE A 335 10.13 -7.41 -7.90
CA ILE A 335 9.00 -6.51 -8.16
C ILE A 335 7.68 -7.25 -8.01
N VAL A 336 7.58 -8.49 -8.52
CA VAL A 336 6.41 -9.36 -8.30
C VAL A 336 6.19 -9.61 -6.81
N ALA A 337 7.26 -9.81 -6.03
CA ALA A 337 7.22 -9.94 -4.58
C ALA A 337 6.55 -8.73 -3.90
N ALA A 338 6.85 -7.51 -4.36
CA ALA A 338 6.23 -6.29 -3.82
C ALA A 338 4.71 -6.25 -4.04
N GLY A 339 4.24 -6.66 -5.22
CA GLY A 339 2.81 -6.80 -5.46
C GLY A 339 2.16 -7.86 -4.58
N MET A 340 2.78 -9.04 -4.47
CA MET A 340 2.23 -10.16 -3.68
C MET A 340 2.13 -9.82 -2.19
N SER A 341 3.20 -9.28 -1.58
CA SER A 341 3.21 -8.93 -0.15
C SER A 341 2.19 -7.85 0.21
N THR A 342 1.90 -6.95 -0.72
CA THR A 342 0.88 -5.93 -0.54
C THR A 342 -0.53 -6.52 -0.68
N ILE A 343 -0.78 -7.32 -1.71
CA ILE A 343 -2.12 -7.88 -1.96
C ILE A 343 -2.52 -8.86 -0.86
N ASP A 344 -1.63 -9.75 -0.41
CA ASP A 344 -1.99 -10.76 0.59
C ASP A 344 -2.38 -10.10 1.92
N GLY A 345 -1.64 -9.08 2.36
CA GLY A 345 -1.99 -8.31 3.54
C GLY A 345 -3.36 -7.60 3.42
N ILE A 346 -3.64 -7.00 2.26
CA ILE A 346 -4.90 -6.29 1.99
C ILE A 346 -6.05 -7.29 1.87
N LEU A 347 -5.88 -8.36 1.10
CA LEU A 347 -6.94 -9.35 0.83
C LEU A 347 -7.39 -10.07 2.10
N VAL A 348 -6.43 -10.51 2.94
CA VAL A 348 -6.73 -11.11 4.26
C VAL A 348 -7.50 -10.14 5.14
N THR A 349 -7.05 -8.88 5.22
CA THR A 349 -7.70 -7.86 6.05
C THR A 349 -9.10 -7.52 5.55
N THR A 350 -9.27 -7.36 4.23
CA THR A 350 -10.57 -7.04 3.60
C THR A 350 -11.54 -8.21 3.73
N THR A 351 -11.07 -9.43 3.55
CA THR A 351 -11.87 -10.65 3.80
C THR A 351 -12.33 -10.70 5.26
N GLY A 352 -11.43 -10.42 6.22
CA GLY A 352 -11.76 -10.36 7.64
C GLY A 352 -12.80 -9.31 7.98
N ALA A 353 -12.75 -8.15 7.33
CA ALA A 353 -13.76 -7.10 7.50
C ALA A 353 -15.15 -7.56 7.06
N VAL A 354 -15.26 -8.28 5.94
CA VAL A 354 -16.55 -8.81 5.47
C VAL A 354 -17.05 -9.96 6.35
N THR A 355 -16.20 -10.94 6.66
CA THR A 355 -16.63 -12.18 7.28
C THR A 355 -16.72 -12.08 8.81
N ARG A 356 -15.80 -11.38 9.44
CA ARG A 356 -15.76 -11.22 10.88
C ARG A 356 -16.47 -9.94 11.33
N ASP A 357 -16.08 -8.78 10.76
CA ASP A 357 -16.56 -7.51 11.28
C ASP A 357 -18.00 -7.20 10.85
N ILE A 358 -18.42 -7.62 9.64
CA ILE A 358 -19.80 -7.47 9.17
C ILE A 358 -20.61 -8.72 9.46
N TYR A 359 -20.25 -9.89 8.92
CA TYR A 359 -21.08 -11.07 9.02
C TYR A 359 -21.19 -11.57 10.50
N GLN A 360 -20.07 -11.91 11.16
CA GLN A 360 -20.11 -12.50 12.50
C GLN A 360 -20.59 -11.50 13.56
N LYS A 361 -20.15 -10.23 13.54
CA LYS A 361 -20.50 -9.26 14.60
C LYS A 361 -21.84 -8.59 14.40
N ILE A 362 -22.33 -8.43 13.17
CA ILE A 362 -23.54 -7.67 12.85
C ILE A 362 -24.69 -8.59 12.42
N ILE A 363 -24.43 -9.49 11.43
CA ILE A 363 -25.48 -10.30 10.80
C ILE A 363 -25.76 -11.57 11.61
N ASN A 364 -24.76 -12.42 11.85
CA ASN A 364 -24.92 -13.70 12.56
C ASN A 364 -23.95 -13.81 13.73
N LYS A 365 -24.40 -13.36 14.91
CA LYS A 365 -23.57 -13.35 16.12
C LYS A 365 -23.26 -14.75 16.69
N ASN A 366 -23.97 -15.76 16.24
CA ASN A 366 -23.82 -17.15 16.68
C ASN A 366 -22.99 -17.96 15.65
N ALA A 367 -22.42 -17.32 14.64
CA ALA A 367 -21.59 -18.01 13.68
C ALA A 367 -20.35 -18.61 14.36
N THR A 368 -20.11 -19.91 14.13
CA THR A 368 -18.93 -20.60 14.62
C THR A 368 -17.68 -20.14 13.85
N ASP A 369 -16.51 -20.30 14.46
CA ASP A 369 -15.24 -19.96 13.82
C ASP A 369 -15.01 -20.74 12.53
N GLU A 370 -15.50 -21.99 12.47
CA GLU A 370 -15.45 -22.84 11.27
C GLU A 370 -16.30 -22.26 10.15
N ALA A 371 -17.51 -21.79 10.46
CA ALA A 371 -18.39 -21.14 9.50
C ALA A 371 -17.78 -19.84 8.97
N VAL A 372 -17.17 -19.04 9.83
CA VAL A 372 -16.46 -17.80 9.45
C VAL A 372 -15.27 -18.11 8.57
N MET A 373 -14.49 -19.15 8.89
CA MET A 373 -13.33 -19.56 8.09
C MET A 373 -13.76 -20.08 6.71
N SER A 374 -14.83 -20.87 6.63
CA SER A 374 -15.38 -21.34 5.35
C SER A 374 -15.88 -20.17 4.49
N LEU A 375 -16.63 -19.25 5.09
CA LEU A 375 -17.11 -18.04 4.41
C LEU A 375 -15.92 -17.17 3.94
N SER A 376 -14.84 -17.09 4.71
CA SER A 376 -13.66 -16.31 4.34
C SER A 376 -13.02 -16.82 3.05
N LYS A 377 -12.98 -18.12 2.82
CA LYS A 377 -12.48 -18.68 1.54
C LYS A 377 -13.33 -18.21 0.36
N VAL A 378 -14.66 -18.28 0.51
CA VAL A 378 -15.59 -17.84 -0.55
C VAL A 378 -15.45 -16.34 -0.82
N VAL A 379 -15.41 -15.53 0.23
CA VAL A 379 -15.26 -14.07 0.13
C VAL A 379 -13.92 -13.69 -0.49
N THR A 380 -12.83 -14.39 -0.15
CA THR A 380 -11.51 -14.18 -0.78
C THR A 380 -11.57 -14.39 -2.29
N VAL A 381 -12.24 -15.44 -2.76
CA VAL A 381 -12.42 -15.70 -4.20
C VAL A 381 -13.23 -14.60 -4.85
N ILE A 382 -14.36 -14.21 -4.24
CA ILE A 382 -15.22 -13.14 -4.79
C ILE A 382 -14.45 -11.82 -4.91
N ILE A 383 -13.77 -11.39 -3.84
CA ILE A 383 -12.97 -10.16 -3.86
C ILE A 383 -11.86 -10.28 -4.93
N GLY A 384 -11.18 -11.42 -5.00
CA GLY A 384 -10.14 -11.65 -5.98
C GLY A 384 -10.64 -11.54 -7.43
N ILE A 385 -11.82 -12.08 -7.73
CA ILE A 385 -12.46 -11.93 -9.05
C ILE A 385 -12.77 -10.46 -9.34
N VAL A 386 -13.30 -9.72 -8.37
CA VAL A 386 -13.58 -8.28 -8.52
C VAL A 386 -12.29 -7.50 -8.80
N VAL A 387 -11.20 -7.84 -8.11
CA VAL A 387 -9.88 -7.25 -8.32
C VAL A 387 -9.36 -7.56 -9.72
N ILE A 388 -9.49 -8.80 -10.20
CA ILE A 388 -9.10 -9.19 -11.57
C ILE A 388 -9.89 -8.37 -12.60
N CYS A 389 -11.21 -8.28 -12.45
CA CYS A 389 -12.05 -7.48 -13.35
C CYS A 389 -11.61 -6.01 -13.37
N PHE A 390 -11.33 -5.43 -12.19
CA PHE A 390 -10.82 -4.07 -12.08
C PHE A 390 -9.46 -3.89 -12.79
N GLY A 391 -8.55 -4.84 -12.59
CA GLY A 391 -7.22 -4.80 -13.20
C GLY A 391 -7.25 -4.95 -14.72
N VAL A 392 -8.16 -5.77 -15.27
CA VAL A 392 -8.36 -5.90 -16.73
C VAL A 392 -8.96 -4.62 -17.32
N PHE A 393 -9.86 -3.96 -16.59
CA PHE A 393 -10.44 -2.67 -17.01
C PHE A 393 -9.41 -1.54 -17.03
N GLN A 394 -8.43 -1.55 -16.13
CA GLN A 394 -7.29 -0.63 -16.04
C GLN A 394 -7.67 0.86 -16.21
N PRO A 395 -8.36 1.48 -15.23
CA PRO A 395 -8.93 2.82 -15.39
C PRO A 395 -7.92 3.97 -15.38
N GLY A 396 -6.64 3.70 -15.13
CA GLY A 396 -5.57 4.70 -15.07
C GLY A 396 -4.21 4.07 -14.83
N SER A 397 -3.18 4.91 -14.63
CA SER A 397 -1.84 4.47 -14.25
C SER A 397 -1.82 3.84 -12.86
N ILE A 398 -0.81 3.01 -12.59
CA ILE A 398 -0.62 2.38 -11.27
C ILE A 398 -0.52 3.46 -10.18
N PHE A 399 0.17 4.57 -10.47
CA PHE A 399 0.34 5.68 -9.51
C PHE A 399 -1.00 6.35 -9.18
N GLU A 400 -1.81 6.71 -10.19
CA GLU A 400 -3.09 7.40 -9.99
C GLU A 400 -4.10 6.53 -9.22
N ILE A 401 -4.19 5.25 -9.55
CA ILE A 401 -5.07 4.30 -8.85
C ILE A 401 -4.68 4.18 -7.37
N ASN A 402 -3.37 4.04 -7.08
CA ASN A 402 -2.89 4.00 -5.70
C ASN A 402 -3.12 5.31 -4.97
N LEU A 403 -2.89 6.45 -5.62
CA LEU A 403 -3.11 7.79 -5.04
C LEU A 403 -4.57 8.00 -4.63
N PHE A 404 -5.52 7.56 -5.46
CA PHE A 404 -6.94 7.55 -5.13
C PHE A 404 -7.26 6.67 -3.92
N ALA A 405 -6.76 5.43 -3.91
CA ALA A 405 -6.97 4.50 -2.82
C ALA A 405 -6.38 5.01 -1.49
N PHE A 406 -5.16 5.53 -1.52
CA PHE A 406 -4.48 6.11 -0.35
C PHE A 406 -5.22 7.32 0.18
N SER A 407 -5.73 8.18 -0.70
CA SER A 407 -6.50 9.35 -0.31
C SER A 407 -7.78 8.97 0.43
N GLY A 408 -8.49 7.95 -0.03
CA GLY A 408 -9.68 7.44 0.62
C GLY A 408 -9.40 6.82 1.98
N MET A 409 -8.33 6.02 2.10
CA MET A 409 -7.94 5.43 3.37
C MET A 409 -7.41 6.46 4.37
N ALA A 410 -6.74 7.52 3.91
CA ALA A 410 -6.25 8.60 4.76
C ALA A 410 -7.37 9.35 5.50
N ILE A 411 -8.62 9.32 5.03
CA ILE A 411 -9.76 9.93 5.73
C ILE A 411 -9.96 9.29 7.11
N PHE A 412 -9.66 8.00 7.28
CA PHE A 412 -9.75 7.32 8.57
C PHE A 412 -8.75 7.81 9.61
N VAL A 413 -7.73 8.55 9.22
CA VAL A 413 -6.82 9.19 10.16
C VAL A 413 -7.56 10.12 11.12
N VAL A 414 -8.62 10.81 10.64
CA VAL A 414 -9.41 11.70 11.47
C VAL A 414 -10.05 10.95 12.64
N PRO A 415 -10.94 9.95 12.45
CA PRO A 415 -11.51 9.24 13.59
C PRO A 415 -10.47 8.48 14.43
N ILE A 416 -9.35 8.05 13.85
CA ILE A 416 -8.29 7.36 14.61
C ILE A 416 -7.61 8.34 15.56
N LEU A 417 -7.10 9.47 15.08
CA LEU A 417 -6.40 10.45 15.91
C LEU A 417 -7.33 11.09 16.94
N PHE A 418 -8.51 11.52 16.54
CA PHE A 418 -9.49 12.04 17.51
C PHE A 418 -9.92 10.96 18.51
N GLY A 419 -10.00 9.71 18.12
CA GLY A 419 -10.26 8.59 19.02
C GLY A 419 -9.18 8.41 20.07
N ILE A 420 -7.91 8.56 19.68
CA ILE A 420 -6.75 8.40 20.57
C ILE A 420 -6.55 9.60 21.50
N TYR A 421 -6.75 10.82 21.01
CA TYR A 421 -6.33 12.03 21.71
C TYR A 421 -7.48 12.87 22.29
N TRP A 422 -8.72 12.69 21.85
CA TRP A 422 -9.84 13.51 22.27
C TRP A 422 -10.94 12.69 22.96
N LYS A 423 -11.05 12.82 24.29
CA LYS A 423 -12.02 12.07 25.12
C LYS A 423 -13.48 12.27 24.68
N LYS A 424 -13.82 13.46 24.18
CA LYS A 424 -15.19 13.83 23.77
C LYS A 424 -15.55 13.39 22.35
N ALA A 425 -14.64 12.73 21.62
CA ALA A 425 -14.90 12.21 20.28
C ALA A 425 -16.03 11.16 20.31
N THR A 426 -17.08 11.34 19.50
CA THR A 426 -18.30 10.50 19.52
C THR A 426 -18.41 9.62 18.27
N ALA A 427 -19.17 8.53 18.37
CA ALA A 427 -19.45 7.63 17.23
C ALA A 427 -20.15 8.36 16.08
N LYS A 428 -21.11 9.25 16.38
CA LYS A 428 -21.80 10.03 15.34
C LYS A 428 -20.84 10.99 14.65
N GLY A 429 -19.93 11.65 15.40
CA GLY A 429 -18.89 12.49 14.86
C GLY A 429 -17.94 11.74 13.95
N ALA A 430 -17.48 10.57 14.38
CA ALA A 430 -16.58 9.71 13.61
C ALA A 430 -17.22 9.22 12.30
N ILE A 431 -18.45 8.71 12.34
CA ILE A 431 -19.17 8.25 11.14
C ILE A 431 -19.42 9.43 10.18
N ALA A 432 -19.91 10.56 10.69
CA ALA A 432 -20.16 11.74 9.88
C ALA A 432 -18.88 12.26 9.21
N SER A 433 -17.76 12.32 9.95
CA SER A 433 -16.46 12.76 9.40
C SER A 433 -15.97 11.87 8.26
N VAL A 434 -16.16 10.55 8.36
CA VAL A 434 -15.79 9.61 7.29
C VAL A 434 -16.70 9.80 6.08
N ILE A 435 -18.03 9.83 6.28
CA ILE A 435 -18.98 9.97 5.15
C ILE A 435 -18.77 11.29 4.43
N VAL A 436 -18.74 12.41 5.16
CA VAL A 436 -18.53 13.73 4.56
C VAL A 436 -17.13 13.84 3.95
N GLY A 437 -16.12 13.26 4.59
CA GLY A 437 -14.77 13.19 4.03
C GLY A 437 -14.74 12.48 2.68
N ILE A 438 -15.40 11.34 2.54
CA ILE A 438 -15.45 10.61 1.27
C ILE A 438 -16.22 11.40 0.20
N ILE A 439 -17.37 11.93 0.54
CA ILE A 439 -18.13 12.77 -0.39
C ILE A 439 -17.28 13.97 -0.85
N SER A 440 -16.59 14.63 0.07
CA SER A 440 -15.69 15.74 -0.26
C SER A 440 -14.55 15.28 -1.16
N LEU A 441 -13.90 14.14 -0.86
CA LEU A 441 -12.83 13.60 -1.70
C LEU A 441 -13.30 13.34 -3.13
N LEU A 442 -14.46 12.71 -3.28
CA LEU A 442 -15.03 12.44 -4.60
C LEU A 442 -15.38 13.73 -5.36
N LEU A 443 -15.96 14.72 -4.67
CA LEU A 443 -16.27 16.01 -5.28
C LEU A 443 -15.00 16.76 -5.73
N PHE A 444 -13.97 16.84 -4.87
CA PHE A 444 -12.70 17.48 -5.23
C PHE A 444 -11.91 16.71 -6.31
N THR A 445 -12.16 15.42 -6.46
CA THR A 445 -11.48 14.58 -7.49
C THR A 445 -12.22 14.62 -8.82
N LEU A 446 -13.55 14.48 -8.81
CA LEU A 446 -14.35 14.24 -10.01
C LEU A 446 -15.01 15.49 -10.60
N ASN A 447 -15.24 16.54 -9.80
CA ASN A 447 -15.92 17.74 -10.26
C ASN A 447 -14.91 18.88 -10.51
N PRO A 448 -14.70 19.32 -11.77
CA PRO A 448 -13.73 20.36 -12.10
C PRO A 448 -13.95 21.69 -11.37
N SER A 449 -15.22 22.11 -11.15
CA SER A 449 -15.54 23.36 -10.46
C SER A 449 -15.18 23.28 -8.96
N VAL A 450 -15.41 22.12 -8.32
CA VAL A 450 -15.03 21.91 -6.92
C VAL A 450 -13.51 21.76 -6.80
N LYS A 451 -12.87 21.07 -7.74
CA LYS A 451 -11.40 20.93 -7.80
C LYS A 451 -10.71 22.30 -7.87
N ALA A 452 -11.28 23.26 -8.60
CA ALA A 452 -10.74 24.62 -8.67
C ALA A 452 -10.71 25.32 -7.30
N LEU A 453 -11.66 25.01 -6.39
CA LEU A 453 -11.67 25.54 -5.02
C LEU A 453 -10.51 25.02 -4.16
N ALA A 454 -9.86 23.94 -4.56
CA ALA A 454 -8.67 23.42 -3.88
C ALA A 454 -7.40 24.27 -4.18
N MET A 455 -7.46 25.29 -5.06
CA MET A 455 -6.35 26.21 -5.34
C MET A 455 -5.01 25.51 -5.63
N GLY A 456 -5.04 24.40 -6.35
CA GLY A 456 -3.86 23.59 -6.67
C GLY A 456 -3.42 22.60 -5.59
N PHE A 457 -4.09 22.58 -4.42
CA PHE A 457 -3.87 21.50 -3.45
C PHE A 457 -4.49 20.19 -3.93
N HIS A 458 -3.88 19.06 -3.55
CA HIS A 458 -4.48 17.76 -3.78
C HIS A 458 -5.79 17.59 -3.01
N ALA A 459 -6.78 16.91 -3.59
CA ALA A 459 -8.13 16.74 -3.05
C ALA A 459 -8.18 16.33 -1.56
N LEU A 460 -7.22 15.52 -1.11
CA LEU A 460 -7.16 15.06 0.29
C LEU A 460 -6.94 16.22 1.28
N PHE A 461 -6.19 17.27 0.91
CA PHE A 461 -5.87 18.35 1.83
C PHE A 461 -7.12 19.07 2.33
N PRO A 462 -7.98 19.68 1.45
CA PRO A 462 -9.24 20.28 1.90
C PRO A 462 -10.19 19.23 2.51
N THR A 463 -10.21 17.99 2.00
CA THR A 463 -11.03 16.92 2.53
C THR A 463 -10.71 16.61 4.01
N THR A 464 -9.44 16.53 4.37
CA THR A 464 -9.03 16.24 5.76
C THR A 464 -9.45 17.37 6.71
N ILE A 465 -9.37 18.62 6.26
CA ILE A 465 -9.84 19.77 7.03
C ILE A 465 -11.35 19.69 7.25
N ILE A 466 -12.12 19.47 6.18
CA ILE A 466 -13.59 19.33 6.25
C ILE A 466 -13.98 18.17 7.18
N ALA A 467 -13.38 16.99 7.01
CA ALA A 467 -13.65 15.84 7.86
C ALA A 467 -13.34 16.13 9.34
N SER A 468 -12.25 16.84 9.63
CA SER A 468 -11.87 17.23 11.00
C SER A 468 -12.87 18.22 11.60
N ILE A 469 -13.31 19.21 10.85
CA ILE A 469 -14.35 20.16 11.28
C ILE A 469 -15.65 19.42 11.60
N VAL A 470 -16.10 18.54 10.70
CA VAL A 470 -17.30 17.71 10.90
C VAL A 470 -17.18 16.83 12.14
N MET A 471 -16.01 16.20 12.34
CA MET A 471 -15.71 15.42 13.55
C MET A 471 -15.91 16.23 14.82
N ILE A 472 -15.37 17.45 14.88
CA ILE A 472 -15.46 18.33 16.04
C ILE A 472 -16.89 18.81 16.25
N VAL A 473 -17.52 19.34 15.21
CA VAL A 473 -18.86 19.92 15.28
C VAL A 473 -19.89 18.86 15.72
N VAL A 474 -19.96 17.74 15.01
CA VAL A 474 -20.93 16.69 15.32
C VAL A 474 -20.69 16.09 16.71
N SER A 475 -19.43 15.93 17.12
CA SER A 475 -19.12 15.40 18.46
C SER A 475 -19.55 16.36 19.57
N LYS A 476 -19.48 17.68 19.37
CA LYS A 476 -19.95 18.66 20.37
C LYS A 476 -21.47 18.62 20.61
N PHE A 477 -22.23 18.25 19.57
CA PHE A 477 -23.71 18.19 19.64
C PHE A 477 -24.26 16.78 19.86
N THR A 478 -23.41 15.81 20.15
CA THR A 478 -23.84 14.41 20.37
C THR A 478 -23.33 13.87 21.69
N LYS A 479 -24.04 12.84 22.24
CA LYS A 479 -23.68 12.24 23.52
C LYS A 479 -22.26 11.67 23.47
N THR A 480 -21.46 12.01 24.47
CA THR A 480 -20.12 11.44 24.69
C THR A 480 -20.19 9.92 24.90
N PRO A 481 -19.11 9.18 24.57
CA PRO A 481 -19.01 7.77 24.91
C PRO A 481 -19.21 7.52 26.42
N PRO A 482 -19.65 6.32 26.83
CA PRO A 482 -19.72 5.96 28.24
C PRO A 482 -18.38 6.17 28.96
N GLN A 483 -18.44 6.57 30.24
CA GLN A 483 -17.24 6.84 31.04
C GLN A 483 -16.31 5.62 31.09
N GLU A 484 -16.85 4.42 31.19
CA GLU A 484 -16.09 3.16 31.13
C GLU A 484 -15.25 3.05 29.86
N THR A 485 -15.82 3.40 28.70
CA THR A 485 -15.09 3.41 27.43
C THR A 485 -13.97 4.45 27.43
N ILE A 486 -14.21 5.63 28.00
CA ILE A 486 -13.20 6.68 28.12
C ILE A 486 -12.06 6.21 29.03
N ASP A 487 -12.36 5.66 30.20
CA ASP A 487 -11.36 5.18 31.14
C ASP A 487 -10.54 4.03 30.52
N ARG A 488 -11.19 3.11 29.83
CA ARG A 488 -10.55 2.00 29.12
C ARG A 488 -9.50 2.45 28.10
N HIS A 489 -9.74 3.55 27.38
CA HIS A 489 -8.84 4.03 26.31
C HIS A 489 -7.86 5.11 26.74
N PHE A 490 -8.09 5.81 27.85
CA PHE A 490 -7.28 6.97 28.23
C PHE A 490 -6.48 6.79 29.53
N THR A 491 -6.72 5.72 30.29
CA THR A 491 -5.91 5.38 31.49
C THR A 491 -4.77 4.41 31.17
N VAL A 492 -4.54 4.12 29.90
CA VAL A 492 -3.50 3.17 29.40
C VAL A 492 -2.37 3.91 28.72
#